data_853244be7ad11baef4029678ef62ff0a
#
_entry.id   853244be7ad11baef4029678ef62ff0a
#
_cell.length_a   1.000
_cell.length_b   1.000
_cell.length_c   1.000
_cell.angle_alpha   90.00
_cell.angle_beta   90.00
_cell.angle_gamma   90.00
#
_symmetry.space_group_name_H-M   'P 1'
#
loop_
_entity.id
_entity.type
_entity.pdbx_description
1 polymer ?
#
loop_
_entity_poly.entity_id
_entity_poly.type
_entity_poly.pdbx_seq_one_letter_code
_entity_poly.pdbx_strand_id
1 'polypeptide(L)'
;MTRASGKIIYRDHWKNQLIEIIEKGDTRSLYFGGNVLQSTMSISAPHRLVLSYTRFMMATLLFMNPPHRVLMIGVGAGSLIRFIHHHFPQCTIDGVDFSSHILKLAQGYFNLPSSSSINLHCGDGHEFLAQIEGQAYDLILIDAFDQNGMAPSIYCAEFFRHCFNHLGERGIVSLNLWSGDENKMDRVQTDLKRYFNSCLTLPVPDRGNVICIAGRDQKLKAVMEQDHTELSRMSAEFNINFKEIVRVFIKQNLGYRQRIARFFS
;
A
#
# COMPACT_ATOMS: atom_id res chain seq x y z
N MET A 1 -4.42 15.07 -11.48
CA MET A 1 -4.60 16.14 -10.46
C MET A 1 -3.73 17.32 -10.84
N THR A 2 -4.26 18.53 -10.87
CA THR A 2 -3.48 19.74 -11.06
C THR A 2 -2.56 19.95 -9.87
N ARG A 3 -1.31 20.35 -10.14
CA ARG A 3 -0.33 20.73 -9.11
C ARG A 3 -0.95 21.71 -8.12
N ALA A 4 -0.80 21.44 -6.82
CA ALA A 4 -1.30 22.35 -5.79
C ALA A 4 -0.51 23.68 -5.84
N SER A 5 -1.22 24.81 -5.86
CA SER A 5 -0.61 26.11 -5.58
C SER A 5 -0.26 26.17 -4.09
N GLY A 6 1.02 26.17 -3.73
CA GLY A 6 1.51 26.20 -2.35
C GLY A 6 2.95 26.68 -2.27
N LYS A 7 3.53 26.67 -1.07
CA LYS A 7 4.92 27.05 -0.83
C LYS A 7 5.83 25.86 -1.20
N ILE A 8 6.73 26.06 -2.14
CA ILE A 8 7.78 25.09 -2.44
C ILE A 8 8.82 25.16 -1.31
N ILE A 9 9.01 24.07 -0.59
CA ILE A 9 9.99 23.95 0.50
C ILE A 9 11.22 23.15 0.12
N TYR A 10 11.14 22.41 -0.98
CA TYR A 10 12.27 21.69 -1.59
C TYR A 10 12.07 21.60 -3.10
N ARG A 11 13.17 21.75 -3.87
CA ARG A 11 13.21 21.55 -5.32
C ARG A 11 14.59 21.09 -5.71
N ASP A 12 14.66 20.00 -6.44
CA ASP A 12 15.89 19.42 -6.97
C ASP A 12 15.61 18.57 -8.21
N HIS A 13 16.65 18.12 -8.90
CA HIS A 13 16.57 17.17 -9.99
C HIS A 13 17.30 15.88 -9.61
N TRP A 14 16.62 14.75 -9.78
CA TRP A 14 17.21 13.43 -9.60
C TRP A 14 16.96 12.59 -10.86
N LYS A 15 18.04 12.05 -11.45
CA LYS A 15 17.99 11.30 -12.72
C LYS A 15 17.17 12.02 -13.81
N ASN A 16 17.44 13.31 -14.02
CA ASN A 16 16.74 14.20 -14.96
C ASN A 16 15.24 14.43 -14.67
N GLN A 17 14.74 14.02 -13.52
CA GLN A 17 13.37 14.25 -13.10
C GLN A 17 13.30 15.32 -12.02
N LEU A 18 12.46 16.34 -12.24
CA LEU A 18 12.20 17.37 -11.24
C LEU A 18 11.50 16.76 -10.04
N ILE A 19 12.03 16.99 -8.84
CA ILE A 19 11.41 16.62 -7.56
C ILE A 19 11.07 17.89 -6.81
N GLU A 20 9.83 18.01 -6.37
CA GLU A 20 9.36 19.14 -5.57
C GLU A 20 8.61 18.66 -4.35
N ILE A 21 8.83 19.37 -3.23
CA ILE A 21 8.00 19.24 -2.03
C ILE A 21 7.26 20.55 -1.83
N ILE A 22 5.94 20.47 -1.77
CA ILE A 22 5.06 21.63 -1.68
C ILE A 22 4.21 21.53 -0.41
N GLU A 23 4.17 22.62 0.36
CA GLU A 23 3.24 22.78 1.48
C GLU A 23 2.04 23.63 1.07
N LYS A 24 0.84 23.15 1.45
CA LYS A 24 -0.41 23.87 1.28
C LYS A 24 -1.36 23.57 2.44
N GLY A 25 -1.62 24.58 3.29
CA GLY A 25 -2.40 24.37 4.51
C GLY A 25 -1.76 23.30 5.39
N ASP A 26 -2.54 22.31 5.79
CA ASP A 26 -2.06 21.19 6.62
C ASP A 26 -1.42 20.05 5.79
N THR A 27 -1.11 20.24 4.52
CA THR A 27 -0.56 19.18 3.69
C THR A 27 0.83 19.48 3.19
N ARG A 28 1.69 18.46 3.19
CA ARG A 28 3.00 18.44 2.53
C ARG A 28 2.99 17.33 1.49
N SER A 29 3.29 17.67 0.25
CA SER A 29 3.15 16.77 -0.89
C SER A 29 4.44 16.66 -1.69
N LEU A 30 4.78 15.44 -2.11
CA LEU A 30 5.90 15.10 -2.99
C LEU A 30 5.40 15.00 -4.42
N TYR A 31 6.04 15.70 -5.34
CA TYR A 31 5.74 15.69 -6.77
C TYR A 31 6.96 15.28 -7.58
N PHE A 32 6.71 14.52 -8.65
CA PHE A 32 7.69 14.21 -9.69
C PHE A 32 7.29 14.85 -11.03
N GLY A 33 8.28 15.27 -11.83
CA GLY A 33 8.04 15.90 -13.12
C GLY A 33 7.16 17.16 -13.02
N GLY A 34 7.10 17.80 -11.86
CA GLY A 34 6.33 19.01 -11.59
C GLY A 34 4.81 18.83 -11.40
N ASN A 35 4.22 17.73 -11.88
CA ASN A 35 2.76 17.55 -11.86
C ASN A 35 2.28 16.18 -11.32
N VAL A 36 3.14 15.18 -11.19
CA VAL A 36 2.74 13.85 -10.76
C VAL A 36 2.86 13.76 -9.23
N LEU A 37 1.71 13.75 -8.56
CA LEU A 37 1.64 13.60 -7.11
C LEU A 37 2.03 12.17 -6.73
N GLN A 38 3.09 12.03 -5.96
CA GLN A 38 3.61 10.76 -5.47
C GLN A 38 3.11 10.44 -4.06
N SER A 39 3.13 11.42 -3.18
CA SER A 39 2.75 11.20 -1.79
C SER A 39 2.25 12.50 -1.16
N THR A 40 1.43 12.36 -0.12
CA THR A 40 0.94 13.50 0.68
C THR A 40 0.86 13.10 2.14
N MET A 41 1.31 13.99 3.01
CA MET A 41 1.26 13.86 4.46
C MET A 41 0.44 15.00 5.06
N SER A 42 -0.38 14.73 6.09
CA SER A 42 -0.90 15.77 6.98
C SER A 42 0.22 16.21 7.93
N ILE A 43 0.44 17.52 8.04
CA ILE A 43 1.48 18.08 8.89
C ILE A 43 1.09 17.92 10.37
N SER A 44 -0.17 18.19 10.70
CA SER A 44 -0.72 18.08 12.06
C SER A 44 -0.90 16.65 12.55
N ALA A 45 -1.08 15.69 11.62
CA ALA A 45 -1.27 14.27 11.90
C ALA A 45 -0.51 13.38 10.92
N PRO A 46 0.84 13.31 11.01
CA PRO A 46 1.70 12.66 10.01
C PRO A 46 1.41 11.16 9.78
N HIS A 47 0.84 10.47 10.77
CA HIS A 47 0.44 9.07 10.70
C HIS A 47 -0.83 8.83 9.89
N ARG A 48 -1.66 9.85 9.64
CA ARG A 48 -2.90 9.70 8.86
C ARG A 48 -2.61 9.47 7.39
N LEU A 49 -3.34 8.53 6.80
CA LEU A 49 -3.27 8.25 5.36
C LEU A 49 -4.14 9.26 4.58
N VAL A 50 -3.49 10.19 3.88
CA VAL A 50 -4.18 11.27 3.14
C VAL A 50 -4.70 10.77 1.80
N LEU A 51 -3.90 10.01 1.05
CA LEU A 51 -4.29 9.50 -0.26
C LEU A 51 -5.22 8.29 -0.13
N SER A 52 -6.29 8.26 -0.94
CA SER A 52 -7.31 7.21 -0.86
C SER A 52 -6.74 5.81 -1.10
N TYR A 53 -5.83 5.66 -2.07
CA TYR A 53 -5.26 4.35 -2.38
C TYR A 53 -4.48 3.76 -1.19
N THR A 54 -3.76 4.57 -0.41
CA THR A 54 -3.05 4.08 0.78
C THR A 54 -4.02 3.58 1.85
N ARG A 55 -5.18 4.23 2.00
CA ARG A 55 -6.25 3.72 2.88
C ARG A 55 -6.80 2.39 2.40
N PHE A 56 -6.98 2.24 1.08
CA PHE A 56 -7.44 0.99 0.48
C PHE A 56 -6.40 -0.13 0.58
N MET A 57 -5.09 0.18 0.53
CA MET A 57 -4.04 -0.80 0.81
C MET A 57 -4.15 -1.38 2.22
N MET A 58 -4.59 -0.59 3.19
CA MET A 58 -4.83 -1.04 4.57
C MET A 58 -6.15 -1.79 4.77
N ALA A 59 -6.90 -2.08 3.70
CA ALA A 59 -8.02 -3.03 3.76
C ALA A 59 -7.60 -4.43 4.23
N THR A 60 -6.32 -4.75 4.19
CA THR A 60 -5.73 -5.96 4.78
C THR A 60 -6.08 -6.15 6.25
N LEU A 61 -6.28 -5.07 7.01
CA LEU A 61 -6.68 -5.11 8.42
C LEU A 61 -8.07 -5.74 8.65
N LEU A 62 -8.88 -5.90 7.59
CA LEU A 62 -10.13 -6.65 7.65
C LEU A 62 -9.93 -8.17 7.68
N PHE A 63 -8.73 -8.66 7.37
CA PHE A 63 -8.44 -10.08 7.17
C PHE A 63 -7.37 -10.63 8.11
N MET A 64 -6.74 -9.80 8.91
CA MET A 64 -5.59 -10.18 9.73
C MET A 64 -5.64 -9.57 11.12
N ASN A 65 -4.95 -10.19 12.04
CA ASN A 65 -4.63 -9.58 13.34
C ASN A 65 -3.59 -8.45 13.16
N PRO A 66 -3.36 -7.59 14.18
CA PRO A 66 -2.28 -6.62 14.16
C PRO A 66 -0.96 -7.27 13.71
N PRO A 67 -0.28 -6.70 12.69
CA PRO A 67 0.94 -7.29 12.18
C PRO A 67 2.10 -7.09 13.16
N HIS A 68 2.98 -8.09 13.28
CA HIS A 68 4.23 -8.02 14.02
C HIS A 68 5.43 -7.75 13.11
N ARG A 69 5.34 -8.16 11.83
CA ARG A 69 6.40 -7.95 10.86
C ARG A 69 5.84 -7.56 9.50
N VAL A 70 6.26 -6.40 9.01
CA VAL A 70 5.81 -5.83 7.74
C VAL A 70 6.99 -5.57 6.81
N LEU A 71 6.83 -5.93 5.55
CA LEU A 71 7.70 -5.50 4.46
C LEU A 71 6.98 -4.45 3.62
N MET A 72 7.63 -3.33 3.37
CA MET A 72 7.17 -2.28 2.46
C MET A 72 8.11 -2.18 1.26
N ILE A 73 7.63 -2.49 0.07
CA ILE A 73 8.33 -2.29 -1.21
C ILE A 73 7.80 -1.02 -1.87
N GLY A 74 8.69 -0.03 -2.02
CA GLY A 74 8.34 1.32 -2.41
C GLY A 74 7.94 2.18 -1.20
N VAL A 75 8.92 2.78 -0.53
CA VAL A 75 8.70 3.59 0.67
C VAL A 75 8.06 4.94 0.33
N GLY A 76 8.50 5.55 -0.78
CA GLY A 76 8.09 6.90 -1.15
C GLY A 76 8.32 7.89 0.00
N ALA A 77 7.32 8.73 0.31
CA ALA A 77 7.40 9.64 1.47
C ALA A 77 7.08 8.97 2.82
N GLY A 78 6.98 7.64 2.88
CA GLY A 78 6.84 6.88 4.13
C GLY A 78 5.43 6.88 4.75
N SER A 79 4.37 7.15 3.99
CA SER A 79 3.01 7.25 4.52
C SER A 79 2.54 5.97 5.22
N LEU A 80 2.72 4.81 4.59
CA LEU A 80 2.31 3.52 5.16
C LEU A 80 3.20 3.12 6.35
N ILE A 81 4.49 3.41 6.31
CA ILE A 81 5.40 3.15 7.43
C ILE A 81 4.98 3.97 8.67
N ARG A 82 4.71 5.28 8.50
CA ARG A 82 4.24 6.13 9.61
C ARG A 82 2.92 5.63 10.20
N PHE A 83 1.99 5.22 9.35
CA PHE A 83 0.71 4.65 9.77
C PHE A 83 0.92 3.38 10.61
N ILE A 84 1.69 2.41 10.09
CA ILE A 84 1.93 1.14 10.78
C ILE A 84 2.69 1.36 12.09
N HIS A 85 3.74 2.16 12.09
CA HIS A 85 4.52 2.45 13.30
C HIS A 85 3.69 3.13 14.40
N HIS A 86 2.73 4.01 14.01
CA HIS A 86 1.85 4.66 14.96
C HIS A 86 0.82 3.71 15.58
N HIS A 87 0.16 2.90 14.75
CA HIS A 87 -0.94 2.05 15.20
C HIS A 87 -0.46 0.70 15.76
N PHE A 88 0.72 0.24 15.35
CA PHE A 88 1.31 -1.03 15.75
C PHE A 88 2.77 -0.82 16.22
N PRO A 89 2.99 -0.20 17.39
CA PRO A 89 4.33 0.21 17.84
C PRO A 89 5.27 -0.97 18.11
N GLN A 90 4.75 -2.20 18.26
CA GLN A 90 5.55 -3.41 18.41
C GLN A 90 5.90 -4.07 17.07
N CYS A 91 5.42 -3.51 15.95
CA CYS A 91 5.68 -4.04 14.62
C CYS A 91 7.09 -3.68 14.16
N THR A 92 7.81 -4.69 13.67
CA THR A 92 9.07 -4.48 12.93
C THR A 92 8.76 -4.23 11.46
N ILE A 93 9.36 -3.20 10.87
CA ILE A 93 9.10 -2.78 9.50
C ILE A 93 10.42 -2.78 8.72
N ASP A 94 10.49 -3.59 7.68
CA ASP A 94 11.54 -3.51 6.68
C ASP A 94 11.00 -2.71 5.48
N GLY A 95 11.59 -1.54 5.20
CA GLY A 95 11.22 -0.66 4.10
C GLY A 95 12.28 -0.67 3.00
N VAL A 96 11.91 -1.05 1.78
CA VAL A 96 12.81 -1.11 0.63
C VAL A 96 12.40 -0.06 -0.40
N ASP A 97 13.34 0.80 -0.79
CA ASP A 97 13.15 1.76 -1.88
C ASP A 97 14.41 1.82 -2.74
N PHE A 98 14.24 1.88 -4.04
CA PHE A 98 15.37 1.88 -4.94
C PHE A 98 16.13 3.21 -4.97
N SER A 99 15.55 4.26 -4.39
CA SER A 99 16.11 5.62 -4.36
C SER A 99 16.56 6.05 -2.97
N SER A 100 17.86 6.06 -2.75
CA SER A 100 18.44 6.65 -1.52
C SER A 100 18.06 8.13 -1.34
N HIS A 101 17.83 8.84 -2.46
CA HIS A 101 17.39 10.23 -2.43
C HIS A 101 15.99 10.37 -1.85
N ILE A 102 15.05 9.51 -2.28
CA ILE A 102 13.68 9.50 -1.75
C ILE A 102 13.65 9.12 -0.27
N LEU A 103 14.45 8.14 0.16
CA LEU A 103 14.57 7.77 1.58
C LEU A 103 15.05 8.97 2.42
N LYS A 104 16.04 9.73 1.95
CA LYS A 104 16.51 10.96 2.62
C LYS A 104 15.42 12.03 2.68
N LEU A 105 14.63 12.21 1.61
CA LEU A 105 13.50 13.16 1.63
C LEU A 105 12.40 12.71 2.59
N ALA A 106 12.11 11.41 2.66
CA ALA A 106 11.14 10.85 3.62
C ALA A 106 11.54 11.15 5.07
N GLN A 107 12.82 10.96 5.40
CA GLN A 107 13.35 11.25 6.73
C GLN A 107 13.42 12.76 7.01
N GLY A 108 13.93 13.57 6.06
CA GLY A 108 14.16 15.00 6.27
C GLY A 108 12.92 15.87 6.21
N TYR A 109 11.93 15.49 5.39
CA TYR A 109 10.76 16.33 5.13
C TYR A 109 9.41 15.69 5.50
N PHE A 110 9.32 14.37 5.59
CA PHE A 110 8.04 13.69 5.79
C PHE A 110 7.92 12.96 7.13
N ASN A 111 8.69 13.35 8.12
CA ASN A 111 8.61 12.80 9.48
C ASN A 111 8.64 11.27 9.49
N LEU A 112 9.41 10.63 8.58
CA LEU A 112 9.62 9.18 8.64
C LEU A 112 10.36 8.85 9.94
N PRO A 113 9.78 8.02 10.84
CA PRO A 113 10.36 7.81 12.14
C PRO A 113 11.74 7.15 12.06
N SER A 114 12.68 7.60 12.92
CA SER A 114 13.90 6.90 13.20
C SER A 114 13.67 6.04 14.44
N SER A 115 13.50 4.73 14.25
CA SER A 115 13.22 3.76 15.30
C SER A 115 14.01 2.49 15.04
N SER A 116 14.43 1.78 16.11
CA SER A 116 15.07 0.47 15.99
C SER A 116 14.12 -0.62 15.40
N SER A 117 12.82 -0.35 15.37
CA SER A 117 11.85 -1.23 14.73
C SER A 117 11.65 -0.95 13.23
N ILE A 118 12.34 0.04 12.65
CA ILE A 118 12.24 0.39 11.23
C ILE A 118 13.60 0.26 10.58
N ASN A 119 13.74 -0.68 9.65
CA ASN A 119 14.94 -0.91 8.87
C ASN A 119 14.69 -0.40 7.44
N LEU A 120 15.48 0.57 6.99
CA LEU A 120 15.40 1.10 5.63
C LEU A 120 16.53 0.55 4.77
N HIS A 121 16.17 -0.01 3.62
CA HIS A 121 17.08 -0.61 2.66
C HIS A 121 16.97 0.16 1.33
N CYS A 122 18.13 0.53 0.79
CA CYS A 122 18.19 1.14 -0.54
C CYS A 122 18.56 0.06 -1.57
N GLY A 123 17.63 -0.30 -2.44
CA GLY A 123 17.84 -1.33 -3.45
C GLY A 123 16.56 -1.73 -4.17
N ASP A 124 16.67 -2.68 -5.09
CA ASP A 124 15.53 -3.30 -5.76
C ASP A 124 14.82 -4.27 -4.81
N GLY A 125 13.49 -4.17 -4.73
CA GLY A 125 12.67 -4.99 -3.84
C GLY A 125 12.67 -6.47 -4.21
N HIS A 126 12.85 -6.81 -5.49
CA HIS A 126 12.98 -8.20 -5.94
C HIS A 126 14.32 -8.80 -5.47
N GLU A 127 15.41 -8.08 -5.66
CA GLU A 127 16.74 -8.51 -5.19
C GLU A 127 16.75 -8.66 -3.67
N PHE A 128 16.13 -7.72 -2.95
CA PHE A 128 16.01 -7.78 -1.50
C PHE A 128 15.33 -9.09 -1.06
N LEU A 129 14.14 -9.40 -1.61
CA LEU A 129 13.41 -10.63 -1.28
C LEU A 129 14.15 -11.90 -1.72
N ALA A 130 14.95 -11.85 -2.77
CA ALA A 130 15.73 -12.99 -3.23
C ALA A 130 16.93 -13.31 -2.31
N GLN A 131 17.41 -12.33 -1.54
CA GLN A 131 18.64 -12.45 -0.72
C GLN A 131 18.36 -12.70 0.76
N ILE A 132 17.17 -12.33 1.26
CA ILE A 132 16.85 -12.56 2.68
C ILE A 132 16.52 -14.04 2.93
N GLU A 133 16.92 -14.54 4.10
CA GLU A 133 16.64 -15.90 4.53
C GLU A 133 15.75 -15.92 5.78
N GLY A 134 14.90 -16.94 5.88
CA GLY A 134 14.20 -17.31 7.11
C GLY A 134 13.23 -16.28 7.70
N GLN A 135 12.91 -15.20 6.98
CA GLN A 135 12.00 -14.16 7.47
C GLN A 135 10.58 -14.43 6.99
N ALA A 136 9.62 -14.47 7.93
CA ALA A 136 8.21 -14.55 7.63
C ALA A 136 7.53 -13.20 7.95
N TYR A 137 6.92 -12.58 6.94
CA TYR A 137 6.16 -11.34 7.09
C TYR A 137 4.67 -11.66 7.28
N ASP A 138 4.02 -10.91 8.17
CA ASP A 138 2.57 -10.94 8.30
C ASP A 138 1.89 -10.14 7.18
N LEU A 139 2.56 -9.08 6.73
CA LEU A 139 2.07 -8.19 5.71
C LEU A 139 3.20 -7.74 4.78
N ILE A 140 2.98 -7.90 3.47
CA ILE A 140 3.85 -7.34 2.44
C ILE A 140 3.04 -6.29 1.67
N LEU A 141 3.47 -5.03 1.74
CA LEU A 141 2.88 -3.90 1.03
C LEU A 141 3.74 -3.55 -0.17
N ILE A 142 3.13 -3.47 -1.35
CA ILE A 142 3.83 -3.20 -2.61
C ILE A 142 3.22 -1.97 -3.27
N ASP A 143 3.99 -0.88 -3.30
CA ASP A 143 3.64 0.40 -3.92
C ASP A 143 4.84 0.90 -4.75
N ALA A 144 5.28 0.07 -5.70
CA ALA A 144 6.49 0.27 -6.47
C ALA A 144 6.17 0.78 -7.88
N PHE A 145 6.24 2.09 -8.04
CA PHE A 145 6.08 2.77 -9.33
C PHE A 145 7.36 3.49 -9.71
N ASP A 146 7.72 3.41 -10.99
CA ASP A 146 8.76 4.22 -11.61
C ASP A 146 8.14 5.27 -12.55
N GLN A 147 8.97 5.97 -13.30
CA GLN A 147 8.51 6.98 -14.28
C GLN A 147 7.67 6.41 -15.43
N ASN A 148 7.74 5.10 -15.66
CA ASN A 148 7.02 4.37 -16.71
C ASN A 148 5.78 3.63 -16.19
N GLY A 149 5.47 3.75 -14.91
CA GLY A 149 4.36 3.09 -14.23
C GLY A 149 4.80 1.99 -13.26
N MET A 150 4.12 0.86 -13.25
CA MET A 150 4.44 -0.28 -12.36
C MET A 150 5.82 -0.86 -12.73
N ALA A 151 6.76 -0.93 -11.76
CA ALA A 151 8.14 -1.38 -11.96
C ALA A 151 8.20 -2.84 -12.45
N PRO A 152 8.80 -3.14 -13.63
CA PRO A 152 8.73 -4.48 -14.22
C PRO A 152 9.37 -5.59 -13.37
N SER A 153 10.43 -5.29 -12.62
CA SER A 153 11.10 -6.24 -11.72
C SER A 153 10.22 -6.70 -10.57
N ILE A 154 9.26 -5.85 -10.16
CA ILE A 154 8.38 -6.09 -9.01
C ILE A 154 7.08 -6.80 -9.42
N TYR A 155 6.52 -6.48 -10.58
CA TYR A 155 5.23 -7.03 -11.00
C TYR A 155 5.41 -8.21 -11.97
N CYS A 156 6.08 -9.27 -11.51
CA CYS A 156 6.33 -10.50 -12.27
C CYS A 156 6.16 -11.76 -11.40
N ALA A 157 5.98 -12.91 -12.06
CA ALA A 157 5.71 -14.20 -11.40
C ALA A 157 6.81 -14.60 -10.39
N GLU A 158 8.07 -14.35 -10.71
CA GLU A 158 9.19 -14.69 -9.83
C GLU A 158 9.19 -13.87 -8.55
N PHE A 159 8.95 -12.58 -8.65
CA PHE A 159 8.78 -11.72 -7.47
C PHE A 159 7.64 -12.20 -6.57
N PHE A 160 6.49 -12.59 -7.14
CA PHE A 160 5.37 -13.12 -6.36
C PHE A 160 5.66 -14.46 -5.72
N ARG A 161 6.50 -15.29 -6.33
CA ARG A 161 7.04 -16.51 -5.71
C ARG A 161 7.86 -16.18 -4.47
N HIS A 162 8.73 -15.16 -4.54
CA HIS A 162 9.49 -14.70 -3.37
C HIS A 162 8.56 -14.13 -2.29
N CYS A 163 7.58 -13.30 -2.65
CA CYS A 163 6.58 -12.84 -1.69
C CYS A 163 5.88 -14.01 -0.99
N PHE A 164 5.45 -15.02 -1.74
CA PHE A 164 4.80 -16.20 -1.18
C PHE A 164 5.71 -16.97 -0.22
N ASN A 165 6.98 -17.15 -0.55
CA ASN A 165 7.94 -17.88 0.27
C ASN A 165 8.26 -17.17 1.58
N HIS A 166 8.28 -15.83 1.58
CA HIS A 166 8.55 -15.00 2.75
C HIS A 166 7.29 -14.56 3.51
N LEU A 167 6.12 -15.03 3.11
CA LEU A 167 4.87 -14.74 3.79
C LEU A 167 4.56 -15.80 4.84
N GLY A 168 4.22 -15.39 6.05
CA GLY A 168 3.72 -16.28 7.09
C GLY A 168 2.45 -17.03 6.66
N GLU A 169 2.06 -18.07 7.37
CA GLU A 169 0.90 -18.92 7.02
C GLU A 169 -0.40 -18.12 6.84
N ARG A 170 -0.61 -17.10 7.68
CA ARG A 170 -1.77 -16.18 7.62
C ARG A 170 -1.40 -14.83 7.03
N GLY A 171 -0.24 -14.71 6.43
CA GLY A 171 0.26 -13.46 5.89
C GLY A 171 -0.49 -13.02 4.64
N ILE A 172 -0.45 -11.72 4.39
CA ILE A 172 -1.18 -11.04 3.31
C ILE A 172 -0.22 -10.18 2.50
N VAL A 173 -0.44 -10.17 1.18
CA VAL A 173 0.19 -9.22 0.26
C VAL A 173 -0.86 -8.21 -0.17
N SER A 174 -0.53 -6.92 -0.13
CA SER A 174 -1.35 -5.84 -0.69
C SER A 174 -0.55 -5.08 -1.74
N LEU A 175 -1.06 -5.07 -2.96
CA LEU A 175 -0.42 -4.45 -4.11
C LEU A 175 -1.22 -3.26 -4.61
N ASN A 176 -0.54 -2.15 -4.88
CA ASN A 176 -1.11 -1.04 -5.62
C ASN A 176 -0.86 -1.24 -7.12
N LEU A 177 -1.93 -1.36 -7.90
CA LEU A 177 -1.93 -1.52 -9.36
C LEU A 177 -2.50 -0.28 -10.02
N TRP A 178 -2.21 -0.11 -11.31
CA TRP A 178 -2.74 0.97 -12.14
C TRP A 178 -3.65 0.43 -13.24
N SER A 179 -4.89 0.87 -13.27
CA SER A 179 -5.90 0.40 -14.23
C SER A 179 -5.73 0.94 -15.66
N GLY A 180 -4.87 1.93 -15.87
CA GLY A 180 -4.60 2.49 -17.21
C GLY A 180 -3.83 1.55 -18.15
N ASP A 181 -3.35 0.40 -17.63
CA ASP A 181 -2.73 -0.69 -18.41
C ASP A 181 -3.43 -2.02 -18.07
N GLU A 182 -4.55 -2.28 -18.73
CA GLU A 182 -5.37 -3.48 -18.48
C GLU A 182 -4.58 -4.77 -18.75
N ASN A 183 -3.80 -4.82 -19.82
CA ASN A 183 -2.98 -6.01 -20.16
C ASN A 183 -1.96 -6.33 -19.07
N LYS A 184 -1.33 -5.32 -18.50
CA LYS A 184 -0.37 -5.49 -17.42
C LYS A 184 -1.06 -5.92 -16.13
N MET A 185 -2.22 -5.35 -15.83
CA MET A 185 -3.03 -5.70 -14.67
C MET A 185 -3.50 -7.16 -14.72
N ASP A 186 -4.01 -7.62 -15.87
CA ASP A 186 -4.44 -9.00 -16.07
C ASP A 186 -3.27 -10.00 -15.94
N ARG A 187 -2.11 -9.64 -16.48
CA ARG A 187 -0.88 -10.43 -16.32
C ARG A 187 -0.48 -10.56 -14.85
N VAL A 188 -0.46 -9.45 -14.12
CA VAL A 188 -0.13 -9.43 -12.68
C VAL A 188 -1.11 -10.32 -11.90
N GLN A 189 -2.42 -10.21 -12.16
CA GLN A 189 -3.42 -11.07 -11.50
C GLN A 189 -3.24 -12.55 -11.84
N THR A 190 -2.89 -12.86 -13.09
CA THR A 190 -2.60 -14.23 -13.53
C THR A 190 -1.38 -14.79 -12.81
N ASP A 191 -0.32 -14.00 -12.72
CA ASP A 191 0.92 -14.39 -12.03
C ASP A 191 0.73 -14.58 -10.52
N LEU A 192 -0.07 -13.72 -9.87
CA LEU A 192 -0.45 -13.88 -8.47
C LEU A 192 -1.20 -15.20 -8.22
N LYS A 193 -2.16 -15.54 -9.07
CA LYS A 193 -2.96 -16.78 -8.95
C LYS A 193 -2.16 -18.06 -9.09
N ARG A 194 -0.88 -18.00 -9.54
CA ARG A 194 0.01 -19.17 -9.56
C ARG A 194 0.47 -19.58 -8.17
N TYR A 195 0.53 -18.62 -7.23
CA TYR A 195 1.07 -18.84 -5.89
C TYR A 195 0.04 -18.65 -4.80
N PHE A 196 -0.91 -17.72 -4.99
CA PHE A 196 -1.90 -17.38 -3.98
C PHE A 196 -3.27 -17.96 -4.31
N ASN A 197 -3.90 -18.63 -3.35
CA ASN A 197 -5.21 -19.24 -3.52
C ASN A 197 -6.34 -18.21 -3.67
N SER A 198 -6.11 -17.01 -3.16
CA SER A 198 -7.07 -15.90 -3.23
C SER A 198 -6.39 -14.64 -3.76
N CYS A 199 -7.05 -13.97 -4.69
CA CYS A 199 -6.68 -12.66 -5.15
C CYS A 199 -7.96 -11.81 -5.26
N LEU A 200 -8.05 -10.79 -4.42
CA LEU A 200 -9.21 -9.90 -4.29
C LEU A 200 -8.83 -8.53 -4.82
N THR A 201 -9.70 -7.92 -5.60
CA THR A 201 -9.46 -6.61 -6.19
C THR A 201 -10.38 -5.54 -5.60
N LEU A 202 -9.80 -4.38 -5.32
CA LEU A 202 -10.46 -3.21 -4.75
C LEU A 202 -10.15 -1.98 -5.61
N PRO A 203 -10.98 -1.64 -6.60
CA PRO A 203 -10.86 -0.37 -7.31
C PRO A 203 -11.00 0.79 -6.34
N VAL A 204 -10.06 1.73 -6.39
CA VAL A 204 -10.13 2.94 -5.55
C VAL A 204 -11.07 3.94 -6.24
N PRO A 205 -12.16 4.38 -5.57
CA PRO A 205 -13.09 5.34 -6.17
C PRO A 205 -12.39 6.62 -6.63
N ASP A 206 -12.77 7.11 -7.80
CA ASP A 206 -12.26 8.35 -8.42
C ASP A 206 -10.74 8.36 -8.67
N ARG A 207 -10.12 7.17 -8.74
CA ARG A 207 -8.69 6.97 -9.00
C ARG A 207 -8.47 5.84 -10.01
N GLY A 208 -7.33 5.90 -10.69
CA GLY A 208 -6.88 4.79 -11.53
C GLY A 208 -6.20 3.65 -10.74
N ASN A 209 -6.16 3.73 -9.41
CA ASN A 209 -5.57 2.70 -8.59
C ASN A 209 -6.54 1.53 -8.37
N VAL A 210 -6.00 0.32 -8.41
CA VAL A 210 -6.70 -0.92 -8.02
C VAL A 210 -5.82 -1.64 -7.02
N ILE A 211 -6.33 -1.83 -5.80
CA ILE A 211 -5.61 -2.59 -4.79
C ILE A 211 -5.93 -4.07 -4.97
N CYS A 212 -4.88 -4.88 -5.08
CA CYS A 212 -5.01 -6.33 -5.07
C CYS A 212 -4.53 -6.88 -3.73
N ILE A 213 -5.38 -7.66 -3.07
CA ILE A 213 -5.06 -8.33 -1.80
C ILE A 213 -4.98 -9.82 -2.07
N ALA A 214 -3.82 -10.43 -1.74
CA ALA A 214 -3.58 -11.85 -1.96
C ALA A 214 -3.05 -12.51 -0.68
N GLY A 215 -3.43 -13.76 -0.46
CA GLY A 215 -3.00 -14.56 0.68
C GLY A 215 -3.16 -16.04 0.43
N ARG A 216 -2.59 -16.87 1.32
CA ARG A 216 -2.67 -18.33 1.19
C ARG A 216 -4.09 -18.83 1.37
N ASP A 217 -4.83 -18.28 2.31
CA ASP A 217 -6.20 -18.73 2.65
C ASP A 217 -7.12 -17.55 3.01
N GLN A 218 -7.20 -16.57 2.11
CA GLN A 218 -8.08 -15.41 2.30
C GLN A 218 -9.49 -15.72 1.83
N LYS A 219 -10.39 -16.03 2.76
CA LYS A 219 -11.81 -16.27 2.44
C LYS A 219 -12.58 -14.95 2.47
N LEU A 220 -13.32 -14.67 1.41
CA LEU A 220 -14.32 -13.60 1.33
C LEU A 220 -15.26 -13.57 2.53
N LYS A 221 -15.48 -14.72 3.14
CA LYS A 221 -16.35 -14.92 4.29
C LYS A 221 -15.95 -14.07 5.51
N ALA A 222 -14.65 -13.90 5.76
CA ALA A 222 -14.17 -13.10 6.89
C ALA A 222 -14.61 -11.62 6.85
N VAL A 223 -14.70 -11.02 5.66
CA VAL A 223 -15.20 -9.64 5.49
C VAL A 223 -16.72 -9.56 5.60
N MET A 224 -17.42 -10.63 5.21
CA MET A 224 -18.89 -10.69 5.26
C MET A 224 -19.43 -10.87 6.69
N GLU A 225 -18.62 -11.43 7.58
CA GLU A 225 -18.97 -11.67 8.99
C GLU A 225 -18.62 -10.48 9.90
N GLN A 226 -18.02 -9.43 9.37
CA GLN A 226 -17.68 -8.23 10.14
C GLN A 226 -18.95 -7.46 10.53
N ASP A 227 -19.17 -7.31 11.83
CA ASP A 227 -20.28 -6.51 12.36
C ASP A 227 -20.09 -5.03 12.05
N HIS A 228 -21.22 -4.34 11.84
CA HIS A 228 -21.26 -2.89 11.64
C HIS A 228 -20.61 -2.10 12.77
N THR A 229 -20.70 -2.60 14.01
CA THR A 229 -20.08 -2.02 15.21
C THR A 229 -18.57 -2.09 15.12
N GLU A 230 -18.03 -3.25 14.75
CA GLU A 230 -16.59 -3.46 14.59
C GLU A 230 -16.02 -2.61 13.45
N LEU A 231 -16.69 -2.55 12.29
CA LEU A 231 -16.29 -1.67 11.21
C LEU A 231 -16.30 -0.18 11.62
N SER A 232 -17.22 0.24 12.49
CA SER A 232 -17.26 1.59 13.01
C SER A 232 -16.10 1.86 13.96
N ARG A 233 -15.80 0.90 14.86
CA ARG A 233 -14.67 0.98 15.79
C ARG A 233 -13.35 1.09 15.02
N MET A 234 -13.10 0.17 14.07
CA MET A 234 -11.92 0.20 13.22
C MET A 234 -11.81 1.51 12.42
N SER A 235 -12.93 2.03 11.91
CA SER A 235 -12.93 3.27 11.13
C SER A 235 -12.53 4.47 11.99
N ALA A 236 -12.96 4.52 13.24
CA ALA A 236 -12.57 5.57 14.19
C ALA A 236 -11.11 5.43 14.61
N GLU A 237 -10.66 4.23 14.93
CA GLU A 237 -9.31 3.92 15.38
C GLU A 237 -8.25 4.26 14.32
N PHE A 238 -8.47 3.81 13.09
CA PHE A 238 -7.50 3.95 12.00
C PHE A 238 -7.72 5.18 11.13
N ASN A 239 -8.80 5.94 11.35
CA ASN A 239 -9.22 7.04 10.48
C ASN A 239 -9.36 6.59 9.00
N ILE A 240 -9.90 5.39 8.78
CA ILE A 240 -10.16 4.79 7.47
C ILE A 240 -11.63 4.41 7.39
N ASN A 241 -12.32 4.77 6.30
CA ASN A 241 -13.71 4.39 6.09
C ASN A 241 -13.83 2.92 5.65
N PHE A 242 -13.73 1.98 6.60
CA PHE A 242 -13.84 0.54 6.32
C PHE A 242 -15.21 0.15 5.79
N LYS A 243 -16.27 0.86 6.13
CA LYS A 243 -17.62 0.62 5.57
C LYS A 243 -17.66 0.86 4.06
N GLU A 244 -16.99 1.90 3.59
CA GLU A 244 -16.84 2.16 2.15
C GLU A 244 -16.02 1.07 1.47
N ILE A 245 -14.88 0.70 2.05
CA ILE A 245 -14.00 -0.36 1.55
C ILE A 245 -14.76 -1.67 1.41
N VAL A 246 -15.52 -2.08 2.43
CA VAL A 246 -16.34 -3.30 2.41
C VAL A 246 -17.42 -3.24 1.32
N ARG A 247 -18.06 -2.08 1.11
CA ARG A 247 -19.05 -1.91 0.01
C ARG A 247 -18.40 -2.11 -1.37
N VAL A 248 -17.23 -1.49 -1.59
CA VAL A 248 -16.46 -1.66 -2.85
C VAL A 248 -16.06 -3.12 -3.03
N PHE A 249 -15.57 -3.75 -1.96
CA PHE A 249 -15.16 -5.14 -1.93
C PHE A 249 -16.28 -6.08 -2.36
N ILE A 250 -17.47 -5.94 -1.74
CA ILE A 250 -18.66 -6.75 -2.06
C ILE A 250 -19.08 -6.53 -3.51
N LYS A 251 -19.12 -5.28 -3.96
CA LYS A 251 -19.50 -4.95 -5.34
C LYS A 251 -18.57 -5.59 -6.36
N GLN A 252 -17.27 -5.63 -6.08
CA GLN A 252 -16.25 -6.08 -7.02
C GLN A 252 -16.08 -7.60 -7.03
N ASN A 253 -16.09 -8.23 -5.86
CA ASN A 253 -15.64 -9.62 -5.71
C ASN A 253 -16.79 -10.63 -5.53
N LEU A 254 -18.04 -10.18 -5.23
CA LEU A 254 -19.18 -11.06 -5.11
C LEU A 254 -20.00 -11.12 -6.40
N GLY A 255 -20.35 -12.34 -6.80
CA GLY A 255 -21.29 -12.56 -7.90
C GLY A 255 -22.71 -12.03 -7.57
N TYR A 256 -23.51 -11.76 -8.62
CA TYR A 256 -24.85 -11.20 -8.49
C TYR A 256 -25.78 -11.96 -7.52
N ARG A 257 -25.75 -13.31 -7.55
CA ARG A 257 -26.55 -14.16 -6.65
C ARG A 257 -26.16 -14.02 -5.18
N GLN A 258 -24.88 -13.89 -4.88
CA GLN A 258 -24.38 -13.69 -3.52
C GLN A 258 -24.68 -12.29 -2.99
N ARG A 259 -24.77 -11.29 -3.87
CA ARG A 259 -25.20 -9.93 -3.51
C ARG A 259 -26.67 -9.89 -3.11
N ILE A 260 -27.55 -10.59 -3.84
CA ILE A 260 -29.00 -10.65 -3.55
C ILE A 260 -29.26 -11.35 -2.21
N ALA A 261 -28.64 -12.50 -1.97
CA ALA A 261 -28.83 -13.26 -0.73
C ALA A 261 -28.56 -12.42 0.54
N ARG A 262 -27.67 -11.43 0.47
CA ARG A 262 -27.34 -10.55 1.60
C ARG A 262 -28.35 -9.41 1.83
N PHE A 263 -29.18 -9.07 0.83
CA PHE A 263 -30.23 -8.05 1.01
C PHE A 263 -31.48 -8.61 1.70
N PHE A 264 -31.60 -9.95 1.80
CA PHE A 264 -32.76 -10.65 2.37
C PHE A 264 -32.40 -11.42 3.67
N SER A 265 -31.19 -11.30 4.18
CA SER A 265 -30.73 -11.77 5.48
C SER A 265 -30.51 -10.60 6.45
#